data_ac47ea412f6076e3f135367b70ddc5ab
#
_entry.id   ac47ea412f6076e3f135367b70ddc5ab
#
_cell.length_a   1.000
_cell.length_b   1.000
_cell.length_c   1.000
_cell.angle_alpha   90.00
_cell.angle_beta   90.00
_cell.angle_gamma   90.00
#
_symmetry.space_group_name_H-M   'P 1'
#
loop_
_entity.id
_entity.type
_entity.pdbx_description
1 polymer ?
#
loop_
_entity_poly.entity_id
_entity_poly.type
_entity_poly.pdbx_seq_one_letter_code
_entity_poly.pdbx_strand_id
1 'polypeptide(L)'
;MLTGPSGAGWHLWSPGDERTEVPPVLRDAAEAWAASCRLDGDPPLALGLWAPGGLVPQGTARLLSGVLDPGVEAAELRDAWAGCPELEGARVLAHGTYLLSDVGHVGPLGEGVVESLTSADENGGPVVVSCRVVIPQDRDRALVCEFDTFAATAAEEFEIAVLGLVANFSWP
;
A
#
# COMPACT_ATOMS: atom_id res chain seq x y z
N MET A 1 10.38 14.27 -2.63
CA MET A 1 10.06 13.23 -3.61
C MET A 1 10.40 11.89 -2.99
N LEU A 2 9.44 11.02 -2.76
CA LEU A 2 9.73 9.67 -2.31
C LEU A 2 10.44 8.94 -3.46
N THR A 3 11.69 8.59 -3.27
CA THR A 3 12.43 7.74 -4.20
C THR A 3 12.38 6.31 -3.67
N GLY A 4 11.56 5.48 -4.29
CA GLY A 4 11.60 4.04 -4.07
C GLY A 4 12.35 3.37 -5.23
N PRO A 5 13.11 2.30 -4.99
CA PRO A 5 13.67 1.55 -6.09
C PRO A 5 12.53 0.95 -6.91
N SER A 6 12.65 1.02 -8.23
CA SER A 6 11.87 0.19 -9.15
C SER A 6 12.32 -1.27 -8.97
N GLY A 7 11.83 -1.92 -7.91
CA GLY A 7 12.12 -3.30 -7.56
C GLY A 7 10.83 -4.10 -7.41
N ALA A 8 10.89 -5.40 -7.64
CA ALA A 8 9.78 -6.35 -7.51
C ALA A 8 8.52 -6.01 -8.32
N GLY A 9 8.66 -5.31 -9.46
CA GLY A 9 7.55 -4.98 -10.36
C GLY A 9 6.74 -3.74 -9.99
N TRP A 10 7.17 -2.95 -9.01
CA TRP A 10 6.54 -1.68 -8.68
C TRP A 10 7.00 -0.54 -9.58
N HIS A 11 6.05 0.29 -10.02
CA HIS A 11 6.26 1.55 -10.72
C HIS A 11 5.56 2.65 -9.93
N LEU A 12 6.33 3.50 -9.24
CA LEU A 12 5.82 4.64 -8.47
C LEU A 12 6.02 5.93 -9.25
N TRP A 13 5.12 6.89 -9.06
CA TRP A 13 5.21 8.23 -9.65
C TRP A 13 4.53 9.27 -8.77
N SER A 14 4.90 10.54 -8.96
CA SER A 14 4.20 11.66 -8.37
C SER A 14 2.89 11.95 -9.10
N PRO A 15 1.81 12.33 -8.43
CA PRO A 15 0.55 12.68 -9.08
C PRO A 15 0.76 13.78 -10.13
N GLY A 16 0.30 13.53 -11.34
CA GLY A 16 0.46 14.43 -12.48
C GLY A 16 1.63 14.08 -13.41
N ASP A 17 2.53 13.17 -13.01
CA ASP A 17 3.72 12.78 -13.76
C ASP A 17 3.59 11.39 -14.44
N GLU A 18 2.36 10.87 -14.56
CA GLU A 18 2.04 9.52 -15.09
C GLU A 18 2.66 9.28 -16.48
N ARG A 19 2.74 10.34 -17.29
CA ARG A 19 3.27 10.24 -18.66
C ARG A 19 4.79 10.18 -18.75
N THR A 20 5.47 10.71 -17.76
CA THR A 20 6.94 10.81 -17.76
C THR A 20 7.61 9.73 -16.95
N GLU A 21 7.02 9.34 -15.81
CA GLU A 21 7.63 8.40 -14.87
C GLU A 21 7.19 6.95 -15.08
N VAL A 22 6.06 6.72 -15.77
CA VAL A 22 5.51 5.37 -15.98
C VAL A 22 5.88 4.83 -17.36
N PRO A 23 6.24 3.54 -17.49
CA PRO A 23 6.47 2.91 -18.78
C PRO A 23 5.29 3.08 -19.75
N PRO A 24 5.52 3.29 -21.05
CA PRO A 24 4.45 3.56 -22.02
C PRO A 24 3.31 2.55 -22.00
N VAL A 25 3.62 1.28 -21.79
CA VAL A 25 2.64 0.18 -21.78
C VAL A 25 1.69 0.23 -20.58
N LEU A 26 2.04 0.94 -19.49
CA LEU A 26 1.25 1.06 -18.27
C LEU A 26 0.56 2.43 -18.13
N ARG A 27 0.76 3.37 -19.07
CA ARG A 27 0.28 4.76 -18.92
C ARG A 27 -1.23 4.88 -18.80
N ASP A 28 -1.98 4.18 -19.62
CA ASP A 28 -3.45 4.25 -19.60
C ASP A 28 -3.98 3.76 -18.24
N ALA A 29 -3.40 2.70 -17.68
CA ALA A 29 -3.74 2.20 -16.36
C ALA A 29 -3.35 3.19 -15.25
N ALA A 30 -2.17 3.82 -15.36
CA ALA A 30 -1.71 4.83 -14.42
C ALA A 30 -2.60 6.08 -14.42
N GLU A 31 -3.00 6.56 -15.61
CA GLU A 31 -3.91 7.70 -15.75
C GLU A 31 -5.31 7.37 -15.17
N ALA A 32 -5.81 6.16 -15.40
CA ALA A 32 -7.09 5.70 -14.84
C ALA A 32 -7.02 5.60 -13.31
N TRP A 33 -5.94 5.03 -12.76
CA TRP A 33 -5.72 4.95 -11.32
C TRP A 33 -5.61 6.35 -10.68
N ALA A 34 -4.80 7.24 -11.25
CA ALA A 34 -4.67 8.62 -10.78
C ALA A 34 -6.00 9.39 -10.84
N ALA A 35 -6.84 9.12 -11.84
CA ALA A 35 -8.16 9.72 -11.93
C ALA A 35 -9.09 9.24 -10.81
N SER A 36 -9.08 7.95 -10.46
CA SER A 36 -9.87 7.41 -9.35
C SER A 36 -9.44 8.01 -8.01
N CYS A 37 -8.13 8.07 -7.75
CA CYS A 37 -7.61 8.63 -6.49
C CYS A 37 -7.94 10.12 -6.29
N ARG A 38 -8.14 10.88 -7.36
CA ARG A 38 -8.54 12.31 -7.25
C ARG A 38 -9.95 12.51 -6.72
N LEU A 39 -10.78 11.48 -6.73
CA LEU A 39 -12.17 11.53 -6.24
C LEU A 39 -12.26 11.21 -4.74
N ASP A 40 -11.20 10.66 -4.13
CA ASP A 40 -11.25 10.06 -2.79
C ASP A 40 -10.74 10.98 -1.66
N GLY A 41 -10.57 12.28 -1.87
CA GLY A 41 -10.21 13.23 -0.80
C GLY A 41 -8.79 13.79 -0.92
N ASP A 42 -7.95 13.63 0.10
CA ASP A 42 -6.62 14.24 0.15
C ASP A 42 -5.70 13.74 -0.99
N PRO A 43 -4.94 14.66 -1.61
CA PRO A 43 -4.06 14.27 -2.70
C PRO A 43 -2.96 13.32 -2.20
N PRO A 44 -2.73 12.20 -2.90
CA PRO A 44 -1.68 11.28 -2.51
C PRO A 44 -0.28 11.91 -2.70
N LEU A 45 0.67 11.49 -1.86
CA LEU A 45 2.08 11.83 -1.99
C LEU A 45 2.72 11.14 -3.20
N ALA A 46 2.32 9.89 -3.43
CA ALA A 46 2.71 9.11 -4.60
C ALA A 46 1.63 8.08 -4.95
N LEU A 47 1.64 7.64 -6.19
CA LEU A 47 0.81 6.57 -6.74
C LEU A 47 1.70 5.47 -7.31
N GLY A 48 1.17 4.26 -7.44
CA GLY A 48 1.92 3.15 -7.99
C GLY A 48 1.06 2.09 -8.65
N LEU A 49 1.71 1.33 -9.56
CA LEU A 49 1.18 0.10 -10.14
C LEU A 49 2.16 -1.04 -9.88
N TRP A 50 1.63 -2.18 -9.50
CA TRP A 50 2.39 -3.42 -9.41
C TRP A 50 2.18 -4.24 -10.70
N ALA A 51 3.25 -4.44 -11.43
CA ALA A 51 3.26 -5.17 -12.70
C ALA A 51 4.50 -6.09 -12.75
N PRO A 52 4.49 -7.24 -12.05
CA PRO A 52 5.67 -8.10 -11.91
C PRO A 52 6.17 -8.64 -13.26
N GLY A 53 5.28 -8.82 -14.24
CA GLY A 53 5.63 -9.16 -15.63
C GLY A 53 5.94 -7.95 -16.52
N GLY A 54 5.84 -6.73 -16.00
CA GLY A 54 6.14 -5.48 -16.72
C GLY A 54 5.11 -5.04 -17.76
N LEU A 55 4.06 -5.82 -18.04
CA LEU A 55 3.12 -5.56 -19.13
C LEU A 55 1.68 -5.27 -18.66
N VAL A 56 1.25 -5.92 -17.58
CA VAL A 56 -0.12 -5.82 -17.08
C VAL A 56 -0.09 -5.52 -15.60
N PRO A 57 -0.73 -4.43 -15.15
CA PRO A 57 -0.83 -4.14 -13.73
C PRO A 57 -1.72 -5.17 -13.04
N GLN A 58 -1.25 -5.68 -11.91
CA GLN A 58 -1.96 -6.64 -11.07
C GLN A 58 -2.31 -6.06 -9.69
N GLY A 59 -1.77 -4.90 -9.35
CA GLY A 59 -2.04 -4.21 -8.11
C GLY A 59 -1.81 -2.71 -8.22
N THR A 60 -2.28 -2.02 -7.21
CA THR A 60 -2.20 -0.56 -7.08
C THR A 60 -1.56 -0.16 -5.77
N ALA A 61 -0.99 1.04 -5.72
CA ALA A 61 -0.48 1.65 -4.51
C ALA A 61 -0.91 3.11 -4.40
N ARG A 62 -1.19 3.54 -3.17
CA ARG A 62 -1.46 4.93 -2.81
C ARG A 62 -0.70 5.27 -1.52
N LEU A 63 0.10 6.32 -1.56
CA LEU A 63 0.88 6.80 -0.43
C LEU A 63 0.30 8.15 0.02
N LEU A 64 -0.04 8.24 1.29
CA LEU A 64 -0.73 9.38 1.89
C LEU A 64 0.04 9.92 3.10
N SER A 65 -0.15 11.20 3.40
CA SER A 65 0.18 11.74 4.71
C SER A 65 -1.00 11.51 5.65
N GLY A 66 -0.79 10.77 6.72
CA GLY A 66 -1.78 10.58 7.78
C GLY A 66 -1.52 11.45 9.00
N VAL A 67 -2.52 11.60 9.85
CA VAL A 67 -2.43 12.22 11.17
C VAL A 67 -2.69 11.13 12.22
N LEU A 68 -1.84 11.09 13.23
CA LEU A 68 -1.98 10.22 14.41
C LEU A 68 -2.07 11.07 15.67
N ASP A 69 -2.56 10.49 16.75
CA ASP A 69 -2.44 11.12 18.05
C ASP A 69 -0.95 11.26 18.43
N PRO A 70 -0.54 12.37 19.04
CA PRO A 70 0.86 12.62 19.37
C PRO A 70 1.47 11.51 20.24
N GLY A 71 2.58 10.93 19.78
CA GLY A 71 3.33 9.92 20.51
C GLY A 71 2.82 8.49 20.35
N VAL A 72 1.85 8.23 19.46
CA VAL A 72 1.41 6.86 19.13
C VAL A 72 2.53 6.12 18.42
N GLU A 73 2.87 4.94 18.94
CA GLU A 73 3.88 4.05 18.38
C GLU A 73 3.25 2.95 17.50
N ALA A 74 4.04 2.36 16.60
CA ALA A 74 3.58 1.28 15.71
C ALA A 74 3.01 0.08 16.48
N ALA A 75 3.57 -0.25 17.64
CA ALA A 75 3.09 -1.34 18.50
C ALA A 75 1.67 -1.09 19.04
N GLU A 76 1.35 0.15 19.39
CA GLU A 76 0.00 0.52 19.87
C GLU A 76 -1.02 0.43 18.72
N LEU A 77 -0.65 0.82 17.50
CA LEU A 77 -1.49 0.67 16.32
C LEU A 77 -1.74 -0.81 16.00
N ARG A 78 -0.70 -1.66 16.07
CA ARG A 78 -0.85 -3.10 15.87
C ARG A 78 -1.86 -3.69 16.85
N ASP A 79 -1.74 -3.35 18.12
CA ASP A 79 -2.63 -3.88 19.17
C ASP A 79 -4.07 -3.38 18.99
N ALA A 80 -4.25 -2.12 18.55
CA ALA A 80 -5.56 -1.56 18.24
C ALA A 80 -6.21 -2.22 17.01
N TRP A 81 -5.42 -2.67 16.03
CA TRP A 81 -5.90 -3.30 14.79
C TRP A 81 -5.93 -4.83 14.86
N ALA A 82 -5.58 -5.45 15.97
CA ALA A 82 -5.56 -6.92 16.12
C ALA A 82 -6.95 -7.58 15.95
N GLY A 83 -8.04 -6.81 16.08
CA GLY A 83 -9.39 -7.27 15.81
C GLY A 83 -9.70 -7.36 14.32
N CYS A 84 -10.32 -8.47 13.90
CA CYS A 84 -10.76 -8.62 12.51
C CYS A 84 -11.79 -7.52 12.16
N PRO A 85 -11.55 -6.71 11.08
CA PRO A 85 -12.47 -5.65 10.72
C PRO A 85 -13.79 -6.20 10.18
N GLU A 86 -14.89 -5.48 10.44
CA GLU A 86 -16.15 -5.70 9.75
C GLU A 86 -16.17 -4.83 8.49
N LEU A 87 -16.38 -5.46 7.32
CA LEU A 87 -16.46 -4.77 6.04
C LEU A 87 -17.90 -4.79 5.53
N GLU A 88 -18.44 -3.62 5.19
CA GLU A 88 -19.76 -3.53 4.58
C GLU A 88 -19.74 -4.14 3.17
N GLY A 89 -20.62 -5.13 2.92
CA GLY A 89 -20.76 -5.77 1.61
C GLY A 89 -19.62 -6.73 1.23
N ALA A 90 -18.70 -7.02 2.15
CA ALA A 90 -17.60 -7.94 1.90
C ALA A 90 -17.34 -8.86 3.10
N ARG A 91 -16.96 -10.10 2.79
CA ARG A 91 -16.55 -11.08 3.79
C ARG A 91 -15.04 -11.11 3.91
N VAL A 92 -14.53 -10.98 5.12
CA VAL A 92 -13.12 -11.18 5.43
C VAL A 92 -12.80 -12.67 5.37
N LEU A 93 -11.79 -13.02 4.58
CA LEU A 93 -11.28 -14.39 4.41
C LEU A 93 -10.02 -14.63 5.24
N ALA A 94 -9.16 -13.62 5.36
CA ALA A 94 -7.98 -13.63 6.20
C ALA A 94 -7.68 -12.20 6.67
N HIS A 95 -7.14 -12.07 7.88
CA HIS A 95 -6.70 -10.81 8.46
C HIS A 95 -5.50 -11.06 9.37
N GLY A 96 -4.53 -10.18 9.33
CA GLY A 96 -3.37 -10.21 10.21
C GLY A 96 -2.76 -8.83 10.37
N THR A 97 -2.21 -8.58 11.57
CA THR A 97 -1.47 -7.37 11.89
C THR A 97 -0.13 -7.74 12.51
N TYR A 98 0.94 -7.08 12.08
CA TYR A 98 2.29 -7.32 12.57
C TYR A 98 3.17 -6.07 12.42
N LEU A 99 4.33 -6.06 13.06
CA LEU A 99 5.31 -4.99 12.91
C LEU A 99 6.27 -5.31 11.76
N LEU A 100 6.82 -4.28 11.12
CA LEU A 100 7.86 -4.44 10.10
C LEU A 100 9.09 -5.18 10.66
N SER A 101 9.42 -4.98 11.96
CA SER A 101 10.49 -5.69 12.65
C SER A 101 10.24 -7.19 12.80
N ASP A 102 8.99 -7.63 12.96
CA ASP A 102 8.63 -9.05 13.09
C ASP A 102 9.01 -9.85 11.84
N VAL A 103 9.06 -9.18 10.69
CA VAL A 103 9.39 -9.77 9.38
C VAL A 103 10.72 -9.28 8.80
N GLY A 104 11.49 -8.50 9.56
CA GLY A 104 12.83 -8.06 9.16
C GLY A 104 12.86 -6.98 8.08
N HIS A 105 11.79 -6.18 7.95
CA HIS A 105 11.64 -5.17 6.90
C HIS A 105 11.64 -3.72 7.40
N VAL A 106 12.25 -3.43 8.54
CA VAL A 106 12.42 -2.05 9.02
C VAL A 106 13.35 -1.29 8.08
N GLY A 107 12.85 -0.23 7.49
CA GLY A 107 13.59 0.64 6.57
C GLY A 107 14.05 1.95 7.21
N PRO A 108 14.59 2.88 6.40
CA PRO A 108 15.06 4.21 6.87
C PRO A 108 13.97 5.08 7.51
N LEU A 109 12.70 4.81 7.22
CA LEU A 109 11.57 5.54 7.81
C LEU A 109 11.20 5.06 9.21
N GLY A 110 11.82 3.97 9.69
CA GLY A 110 11.61 3.43 11.03
C GLY A 110 10.59 2.30 11.07
N GLU A 111 10.12 2.02 12.30
CA GLU A 111 9.16 0.96 12.56
C GLU A 111 7.76 1.33 12.06
N GLY A 112 7.04 0.35 11.55
CA GLY A 112 5.68 0.50 11.08
C GLY A 112 4.81 -0.71 11.42
N VAL A 113 3.50 -0.51 11.38
CA VAL A 113 2.51 -1.57 11.47
C VAL A 113 2.00 -1.94 10.08
N VAL A 114 1.86 -3.22 9.85
CA VAL A 114 1.28 -3.80 8.64
C VAL A 114 -0.05 -4.43 9.01
N GLU A 115 -1.09 -4.11 8.24
CA GLU A 115 -2.36 -4.81 8.22
C GLU A 115 -2.48 -5.51 6.87
N SER A 116 -2.57 -6.84 6.88
CA SER A 116 -2.84 -7.66 5.70
C SER A 116 -4.27 -8.18 5.77
N LEU A 117 -5.04 -7.97 4.72
CA LEU A 117 -6.46 -8.30 4.64
C LEU A 117 -6.78 -8.97 3.32
N THR A 118 -7.40 -10.14 3.38
CA THR A 118 -8.01 -10.77 2.21
C THR A 118 -9.52 -10.75 2.37
N SER A 119 -10.21 -10.19 1.40
CA SER A 119 -11.67 -10.08 1.40
C SER A 119 -12.27 -10.51 0.08
N ALA A 120 -13.55 -10.89 0.11
CA ALA A 120 -14.34 -11.19 -1.07
C ALA A 120 -15.70 -10.50 -0.94
N ASP A 121 -16.20 -10.00 -2.06
CA ASP A 121 -17.57 -9.49 -2.13
C ASP A 121 -18.59 -10.58 -1.76
N GLU A 122 -19.59 -10.25 -0.94
CA GLU A 122 -20.63 -11.20 -0.49
C GLU A 122 -21.45 -11.78 -1.65
N ASN A 123 -21.54 -11.08 -2.77
CA ASN A 123 -22.27 -11.48 -3.96
C ASN A 123 -21.42 -12.26 -4.99
N GLY A 124 -20.20 -12.68 -4.61
CA GLY A 124 -19.34 -13.50 -5.46
C GLY A 124 -18.46 -12.69 -6.42
N GLY A 125 -18.17 -11.45 -6.07
CA GLY A 125 -17.20 -10.61 -6.77
C GLY A 125 -15.75 -11.07 -6.57
N PRO A 126 -14.77 -10.31 -7.07
CA PRO A 126 -13.37 -10.66 -6.99
C PRO A 126 -12.87 -10.73 -5.55
N VAL A 127 -11.89 -11.60 -5.33
CA VAL A 127 -11.10 -11.58 -4.09
C VAL A 127 -10.09 -10.43 -4.20
N VAL A 128 -10.04 -9.60 -3.16
CA VAL A 128 -9.07 -8.50 -3.04
C VAL A 128 -8.12 -8.84 -1.90
N VAL A 129 -6.84 -8.68 -2.16
CA VAL A 129 -5.80 -8.70 -1.12
C VAL A 129 -5.31 -7.27 -0.94
N SER A 130 -5.52 -6.75 0.27
CA SER A 130 -5.11 -5.41 0.66
C SER A 130 -3.99 -5.50 1.69
N CYS A 131 -2.98 -4.65 1.54
CA CYS A 131 -1.92 -4.49 2.51
C CYS A 131 -1.81 -2.99 2.85
N ARG A 132 -2.04 -2.65 4.10
CA ARG A 132 -1.90 -1.28 4.62
C ARG A 132 -0.70 -1.21 5.53
N VAL A 133 0.20 -0.26 5.26
CA VAL A 133 1.36 -0.02 6.12
C VAL A 133 1.28 1.39 6.66
N VAL A 134 1.37 1.54 7.97
CA VAL A 134 1.43 2.85 8.64
C VAL A 134 2.74 2.95 9.40
N ILE A 135 3.52 3.96 9.05
CA ILE A 135 4.81 4.27 9.67
C ILE A 135 4.67 5.60 10.40
N PRO A 136 4.57 5.58 11.75
CA PRO A 136 4.58 6.80 12.54
C PRO A 136 5.82 7.64 12.23
N GLN A 137 5.64 8.94 12.12
CA GLN A 137 6.68 9.91 11.88
C GLN A 137 6.74 10.91 13.06
N ASP A 138 7.58 11.94 12.97
CA ASP A 138 7.69 12.94 14.02
C ASP A 138 6.34 13.61 14.34
N ARG A 139 6.07 13.80 15.64
CA ARG A 139 4.93 14.50 16.25
C ARG A 139 3.61 13.74 16.09
N ASP A 140 2.78 14.15 15.11
CA ASP A 140 1.40 13.70 14.88
C ASP A 140 1.18 13.22 13.43
N ARG A 141 2.27 12.90 12.73
CA ARG A 141 2.24 12.49 11.32
C ARG A 141 2.54 11.01 11.16
N ALA A 142 1.97 10.44 10.12
CA ALA A 142 2.32 9.12 9.63
C ALA A 142 2.45 9.12 8.11
N LEU A 143 3.29 8.24 7.60
CA LEU A 143 3.19 7.78 6.22
C LEU A 143 2.20 6.61 6.19
N VAL A 144 1.14 6.75 5.42
CA VAL A 144 0.13 5.70 5.19
C VAL A 144 0.31 5.18 3.76
N CYS A 145 0.60 3.89 3.64
CA CYS A 145 0.75 3.23 2.35
C CYS A 145 -0.37 2.20 2.21
N GLU A 146 -1.15 2.31 1.16
CA GLU A 146 -2.24 1.38 0.84
C GLU A 146 -1.92 0.68 -0.47
N PHE A 147 -2.03 -0.63 -0.46
CA PHE A 147 -1.70 -1.50 -1.58
C PHE A 147 -2.83 -2.52 -1.76
N ASP A 148 -3.30 -2.68 -3.00
CA ASP A 148 -4.35 -3.63 -3.32
C ASP A 148 -3.98 -4.47 -4.54
N THR A 149 -4.38 -5.74 -4.53
CA THR A 149 -4.33 -6.60 -5.72
C THR A 149 -5.58 -7.43 -5.85
N PHE A 150 -6.01 -7.64 -7.11
CA PHE A 150 -7.06 -8.59 -7.47
C PHE A 150 -6.50 -9.94 -7.93
N ALA A 151 -5.17 -10.09 -7.96
CA ALA A 151 -4.49 -11.33 -8.30
C ALA A 151 -4.33 -12.21 -7.04
N ALA A 152 -5.43 -12.77 -6.53
CA ALA A 152 -5.43 -13.57 -5.30
C ALA A 152 -4.44 -14.74 -5.32
N THR A 153 -4.13 -15.29 -6.49
CA THR A 153 -3.12 -16.36 -6.67
C THR A 153 -1.69 -15.88 -6.49
N ALA A 154 -1.45 -14.57 -6.52
CA ALA A 154 -0.16 -13.93 -6.32
C ALA A 154 -0.08 -13.20 -4.97
N ALA A 155 -0.96 -13.51 -4.00
CA ALA A 155 -1.05 -12.81 -2.72
C ALA A 155 0.28 -12.77 -1.95
N GLU A 156 0.97 -13.91 -1.86
CA GLU A 156 2.27 -14.01 -1.17
C GLU A 156 3.36 -13.20 -1.89
N GLU A 157 3.44 -13.29 -3.22
CA GLU A 157 4.38 -12.51 -4.03
C GLU A 157 4.10 -11.01 -3.89
N PHE A 158 2.82 -10.63 -3.88
CA PHE A 158 2.39 -9.26 -3.69
C PHE A 158 2.81 -8.72 -2.32
N GLU A 159 2.57 -9.46 -1.23
CA GLU A 159 2.94 -9.05 0.12
C GLU A 159 4.47 -8.90 0.26
N ILE A 160 5.24 -9.83 -0.26
CA ILE A 160 6.72 -9.72 -0.32
C ILE A 160 7.15 -8.48 -1.09
N ALA A 161 6.50 -8.18 -2.22
CA ALA A 161 6.80 -7.01 -3.02
C ALA A 161 6.46 -5.70 -2.29
N VAL A 162 5.37 -5.66 -1.53
CA VAL A 162 4.98 -4.52 -0.68
C VAL A 162 6.02 -4.30 0.41
N LEU A 163 6.38 -5.33 1.17
CA LEU A 163 7.35 -5.23 2.26
C LEU A 163 8.73 -4.79 1.76
N GLY A 164 9.18 -5.36 0.63
CA GLY A 164 10.42 -4.98 -0.01
C GLY A 164 10.42 -3.53 -0.50
N LEU A 165 9.28 -3.03 -0.99
CA LEU A 165 9.13 -1.64 -1.41
C LEU A 165 9.21 -0.69 -0.20
N VAL A 166 8.43 -0.96 0.84
CA VAL A 166 8.34 -0.13 2.06
C VAL A 166 9.68 -0.05 2.79
N ALA A 167 10.40 -1.17 2.89
CA ALA A 167 11.73 -1.22 3.52
C ALA A 167 12.78 -0.33 2.84
N ASN A 168 12.54 0.09 1.60
CA ASN A 168 13.43 0.94 0.82
C ASN A 168 12.94 2.39 0.67
N PHE A 169 11.83 2.76 1.28
CA PHE A 169 11.38 4.14 1.27
C PHE A 169 12.33 5.03 2.07
N SER A 170 12.60 6.22 1.53
CA SER A 170 13.31 7.28 2.24
C SER A 170 12.69 8.62 1.89
N TRP A 171 12.68 9.53 2.86
CA TRP A 171 12.44 10.95 2.57
C TRP A 171 13.69 11.54 1.91
N PRO A 172 13.52 12.42 0.94
CA PRO A 172 14.63 13.15 0.34
C PRO A 172 15.27 14.12 1.30
#